data_ac23edbb1e9bbf7aba259a213c165d4f
#
_entry.id   ac23edbb1e9bbf7aba259a213c165d4f
#
_cell.length_a   1.000
_cell.length_b   1.000
_cell.length_c   1.000
_cell.angle_alpha   90.00
_cell.angle_beta   90.00
_cell.angle_gamma   90.00
#
_symmetry.space_group_name_H-M   'P 1'
#
loop_
_entity.id
_entity.type
_entity.pdbx_description
1 polymer ?
#
loop_
_entity_poly.entity_id
_entity_poly.type
_entity_poly.pdbx_seq_one_letter_code
_entity_poly.pdbx_strand_id
1 'polypeptide(L)'
;MTASSARTLKGPRRFVRRVAHRANSPQWQFLRGFLKNPVMVGSVIPSSKVLIDKMLGPVRWDEVKLFVEYGPGVGTFTRPVLARLPADAKLIAIDTNPDFIDYLSKDIDDERLIAVAGSAADVQKIIEAHGFGHADYILSGLPFSTLPPGVGDSIGEATAKAIRLGGAFLVYQFSPKVRDFIAPYFERIERGFEWINVPPATLFWAWREPEAQAAE
;
A
#
# COMPACT_ATOMS: atom_id res chain seq x y z
N MET A 1 -46.78 -6.96 45.63
CA MET A 1 -45.61 -7.91 45.65
C MET A 1 -45.14 -8.10 44.22
N THR A 2 -44.13 -7.38 43.84
CA THR A 2 -43.56 -7.31 42.46
C THR A 2 -42.22 -7.95 42.46
N ALA A 3 -42.08 -9.06 41.72
CA ALA A 3 -40.82 -9.76 41.53
C ALA A 3 -40.04 -9.10 40.37
N SER A 4 -38.86 -8.53 40.68
CA SER A 4 -37.94 -7.97 39.73
C SER A 4 -37.09 -9.08 39.11
N SER A 5 -37.14 -9.22 37.78
CA SER A 5 -36.33 -10.15 37.00
C SER A 5 -34.99 -9.49 36.67
N ALA A 6 -33.90 -9.97 37.26
CA ALA A 6 -32.54 -9.57 36.94
C ALA A 6 -32.07 -10.21 35.61
N ARG A 7 -31.87 -9.41 34.57
CA ARG A 7 -31.21 -9.82 33.31
C ARG A 7 -29.67 -9.89 33.51
N THR A 8 -29.15 -11.10 33.47
CA THR A 8 -27.74 -11.37 33.48
C THR A 8 -27.13 -11.02 32.12
N LEU A 9 -26.31 -9.98 32.05
CA LEU A 9 -25.52 -9.61 30.88
C LEU A 9 -24.35 -10.58 30.73
N LYS A 10 -24.40 -11.45 29.72
CA LYS A 10 -23.25 -12.26 29.30
C LYS A 10 -22.26 -11.39 28.54
N GLY A 11 -21.11 -11.09 29.15
CA GLY A 11 -20.02 -10.33 28.55
C GLY A 11 -19.25 -11.11 27.46
N PRO A 12 -18.40 -10.43 26.69
CA PRO A 12 -17.83 -10.90 25.42
C PRO A 12 -16.59 -11.78 25.64
N ARG A 13 -16.78 -13.07 25.89
CA ARG A 13 -15.67 -14.05 26.00
C ARG A 13 -15.08 -14.55 24.66
N ARG A 14 -15.64 -14.14 23.50
CA ARG A 14 -15.20 -14.62 22.18
C ARG A 14 -14.05 -13.81 21.55
N PHE A 15 -13.81 -12.59 21.99
CA PHE A 15 -12.81 -11.69 21.38
C PHE A 15 -11.37 -12.03 21.80
N VAL A 16 -11.16 -12.39 23.07
CA VAL A 16 -9.81 -12.64 23.63
C VAL A 16 -9.13 -13.90 23.04
N ARG A 17 -9.90 -14.91 22.64
CA ARG A 17 -9.34 -16.18 22.14
C ARG A 17 -8.80 -16.09 20.69
N ARG A 18 -9.30 -15.17 19.86
CA ARG A 18 -8.80 -14.93 18.49
C ARG A 18 -7.48 -14.16 18.47
N VAL A 19 -7.27 -13.25 19.41
CA VAL A 19 -6.04 -12.44 19.51
C VAL A 19 -4.84 -13.30 19.95
N ALA A 20 -5.04 -14.24 20.87
CA ALA A 20 -3.96 -15.12 21.38
C ALA A 20 -3.43 -16.10 20.31
N HIS A 21 -4.27 -16.58 19.37
CA HIS A 21 -3.83 -17.49 18.29
C HIS A 21 -3.02 -16.77 17.20
N ARG A 22 -3.26 -15.46 16.96
CA ARG A 22 -2.50 -14.65 16.01
C ARG A 22 -1.11 -14.24 16.52
N ALA A 23 -0.94 -14.06 17.82
CA ALA A 23 0.33 -13.68 18.45
C ALA A 23 1.47 -14.70 18.26
N ASN A 24 1.17 -15.92 17.83
CA ASN A 24 2.14 -17.02 17.61
C ASN A 24 2.23 -17.44 16.13
N SER A 25 1.61 -16.72 15.18
CA SER A 25 1.78 -17.03 13.76
C SER A 25 3.24 -16.75 13.32
N PRO A 26 3.81 -17.54 12.38
CA PRO A 26 5.13 -17.26 11.80
C PRO A 26 5.24 -15.84 11.26
N GLN A 27 4.16 -15.32 10.68
CA GLN A 27 4.08 -13.97 10.15
C GLN A 27 4.17 -12.90 11.27
N TRP A 28 3.51 -13.14 12.41
CA TRP A 28 3.60 -12.27 13.58
C TRP A 28 4.98 -12.30 14.24
N GLN A 29 5.60 -13.47 14.28
CA GLN A 29 6.99 -13.60 14.77
C GLN A 29 7.96 -12.87 13.84
N PHE A 30 7.76 -12.97 12.52
CA PHE A 30 8.52 -12.22 11.51
C PHE A 30 8.33 -10.71 11.70
N LEU A 31 7.09 -10.24 11.81
CA LEU A 31 6.78 -8.82 12.06
C LEU A 31 7.42 -8.31 13.36
N ARG A 32 7.33 -9.07 14.45
CA ARG A 32 7.99 -8.73 15.72
C ARG A 32 9.52 -8.72 15.61
N GLY A 33 10.09 -9.67 14.88
CA GLY A 33 11.52 -9.73 14.58
C GLY A 33 11.96 -8.50 13.78
N PHE A 34 11.19 -8.14 12.77
CA PHE A 34 11.39 -6.94 11.95
C PHE A 34 11.32 -5.65 12.77
N LEU A 35 10.30 -5.50 13.61
CA LEU A 35 10.14 -4.32 14.48
C LEU A 35 11.25 -4.18 15.53
N LYS A 36 11.80 -5.31 16.00
CA LYS A 36 12.91 -5.30 16.98
C LYS A 36 14.27 -5.08 16.35
N ASN A 37 14.50 -5.61 15.15
CA ASN A 37 15.78 -5.57 14.45
C ASN A 37 15.57 -5.47 12.93
N PRO A 38 15.14 -4.33 12.40
CA PRO A 38 14.83 -4.16 10.98
C PRO A 38 16.03 -4.47 10.06
N VAL A 39 17.26 -4.30 10.57
CA VAL A 39 18.51 -4.55 9.83
C VAL A 39 18.82 -6.05 9.69
N MET A 40 18.35 -6.92 10.60
CA MET A 40 18.70 -8.36 10.58
C MET A 40 17.88 -9.20 9.60
N VAL A 41 16.76 -8.70 9.08
CA VAL A 41 15.87 -9.49 8.21
C VAL A 41 16.16 -9.28 6.72
N GLY A 42 17.27 -8.64 6.40
CA GLY A 42 17.91 -8.70 5.07
C GLY A 42 17.14 -8.10 3.88
N SER A 43 15.92 -7.60 4.05
CA SER A 43 15.13 -7.13 2.90
C SER A 43 14.30 -5.87 3.12
N VAL A 44 14.29 -5.28 4.33
CA VAL A 44 13.55 -4.02 4.55
C VAL A 44 14.36 -3.12 5.51
N ILE A 45 15.42 -2.53 4.99
CA ILE A 45 15.94 -1.30 5.59
C ILE A 45 14.86 -0.25 5.36
N PRO A 46 14.40 0.48 6.39
CA PRO A 46 13.44 1.56 6.21
C PRO A 46 13.94 2.46 5.09
N SER A 47 13.10 2.71 4.09
CA SER A 47 13.46 3.59 2.98
C SER A 47 14.00 4.90 3.54
N SER A 48 15.16 5.32 3.06
CA SER A 48 15.76 6.56 3.54
C SER A 48 14.79 7.73 3.30
N LYS A 49 14.86 8.77 4.13
CA LYS A 49 14.06 9.98 3.89
C LYS A 49 14.26 10.53 2.48
N VAL A 50 15.48 10.44 1.95
CA VAL A 50 15.84 10.85 0.59
C VAL A 50 15.08 10.04 -0.46
N LEU A 51 15.00 8.71 -0.29
CA LEU A 51 14.23 7.84 -1.18
C LEU A 51 12.75 8.21 -1.17
N ILE A 52 12.17 8.39 0.03
CA ILE A 52 10.76 8.74 0.21
C ILE A 52 10.45 10.09 -0.46
N ASP A 53 11.24 11.10 -0.18
CA ASP A 53 11.05 12.44 -0.74
C ASP A 53 11.19 12.43 -2.27
N LYS A 54 12.15 11.66 -2.81
CA LYS A 54 12.33 11.52 -4.25
C LYS A 54 11.18 10.77 -4.91
N MET A 55 10.72 9.66 -4.30
CA MET A 55 9.60 8.87 -4.81
C MET A 55 8.29 9.67 -4.86
N LEU A 56 8.03 10.43 -3.81
CA LEU A 56 6.81 11.21 -3.62
C LEU A 56 6.90 12.62 -4.23
N GLY A 57 8.08 13.04 -4.70
CA GLY A 57 8.31 14.38 -5.26
C GLY A 57 7.39 14.77 -6.43
N PRO A 58 7.12 13.89 -7.41
CA PRO A 58 6.24 14.22 -8.54
C PRO A 58 4.75 14.27 -8.21
N VAL A 59 4.32 13.89 -7.00
CA VAL A 59 2.90 13.89 -6.60
C VAL A 59 2.37 15.31 -6.42
N ARG A 60 1.28 15.65 -7.09
CA ARG A 60 0.56 16.92 -6.94
C ARG A 60 -0.45 16.79 -5.80
N TRP A 61 0.03 16.98 -4.57
CA TRP A 61 -0.70 16.69 -3.34
C TRP A 61 -2.02 17.46 -3.21
N ASP A 62 -2.07 18.68 -3.68
CA ASP A 62 -3.26 19.56 -3.69
C ASP A 62 -4.42 19.01 -4.53
N GLU A 63 -4.12 18.15 -5.50
CA GLU A 63 -5.12 17.53 -6.37
C GLU A 63 -5.53 16.12 -5.89
N VAL A 64 -4.84 15.54 -4.90
CA VAL A 64 -5.08 14.15 -4.47
C VAL A 64 -6.39 14.03 -3.70
N LYS A 65 -7.25 13.09 -4.11
CA LYS A 65 -8.44 12.64 -3.38
C LYS A 65 -8.29 11.20 -2.89
N LEU A 66 -7.67 10.35 -3.68
CA LEU A 66 -7.36 8.98 -3.30
C LEU A 66 -5.92 8.63 -3.65
N PHE A 67 -5.16 8.28 -2.63
CA PHE A 67 -3.87 7.63 -2.75
C PHE A 67 -4.00 6.15 -2.37
N VAL A 68 -3.35 5.23 -3.09
CA VAL A 68 -3.35 3.80 -2.75
C VAL A 68 -1.92 3.34 -2.50
N GLU A 69 -1.70 2.47 -1.51
CA GLU A 69 -0.41 1.86 -1.22
C GLU A 69 -0.50 0.34 -1.23
N TYR A 70 0.33 -0.33 -2.03
CA TYR A 70 0.46 -1.78 -2.07
C TYR A 70 1.63 -2.24 -1.21
N GLY A 71 1.40 -3.18 -0.31
CA GLY A 71 2.42 -3.71 0.56
C GLY A 71 2.98 -2.67 1.54
N PRO A 72 2.13 -1.99 2.33
CA PRO A 72 2.55 -0.95 3.28
C PRO A 72 3.52 -1.48 4.35
N GLY A 73 3.47 -2.77 4.64
CA GLY A 73 4.26 -3.39 5.68
C GLY A 73 4.07 -2.70 7.04
N VAL A 74 5.13 -2.13 7.59
CA VAL A 74 5.10 -1.39 8.88
C VAL A 74 4.80 0.11 8.72
N GLY A 75 4.39 0.55 7.53
CA GLY A 75 3.98 1.93 7.29
C GLY A 75 5.11 2.90 6.94
N THR A 76 6.19 2.39 6.35
CA THR A 76 7.36 3.22 5.97
C THR A 76 6.99 4.35 5.01
N PHE A 77 6.13 4.10 4.03
CA PHE A 77 5.58 5.13 3.14
C PHE A 77 4.22 5.66 3.59
N THR A 78 3.41 4.84 4.26
CA THR A 78 2.07 5.22 4.76
C THR A 78 2.11 6.54 5.55
N ARG A 79 3.02 6.67 6.52
CA ARG A 79 3.15 7.88 7.34
C ARG A 79 3.58 9.12 6.55
N PRO A 80 4.62 9.06 5.69
CA PRO A 80 5.01 10.17 4.83
C PRO A 80 3.93 10.59 3.83
N VAL A 81 3.10 9.65 3.33
CA VAL A 81 1.95 9.94 2.48
C VAL A 81 0.89 10.69 3.28
N LEU A 82 0.47 10.16 4.44
CA LEU A 82 -0.51 10.83 5.31
C LEU A 82 -0.07 12.23 5.74
N ALA A 83 1.24 12.43 5.99
CA ALA A 83 1.78 13.74 6.34
C ALA A 83 1.66 14.80 5.21
N ARG A 84 1.48 14.38 3.96
CA ARG A 84 1.36 15.25 2.77
C ARG A 84 -0.07 15.31 2.22
N LEU A 85 -0.89 14.32 2.58
CA LEU A 85 -2.23 14.16 2.05
C LEU A 85 -3.16 15.28 2.52
N PRO A 86 -4.01 15.87 1.65
CA PRO A 86 -5.06 16.81 2.05
C PRO A 86 -6.01 16.22 3.11
N ALA A 87 -6.65 17.08 3.88
CA ALA A 87 -7.53 16.66 4.97
C ALA A 87 -8.77 15.89 4.47
N ASP A 88 -9.24 16.20 3.27
CA ASP A 88 -10.42 15.60 2.63
C ASP A 88 -10.08 14.39 1.73
N ALA A 89 -8.80 14.04 1.61
CA ALA A 89 -8.36 12.88 0.84
C ALA A 89 -8.25 11.62 1.70
N LYS A 90 -8.17 10.45 1.04
CA LYS A 90 -8.00 9.15 1.71
C LYS A 90 -6.75 8.42 1.20
N LEU A 91 -6.18 7.60 2.07
CA LEU A 91 -5.15 6.63 1.76
C LEU A 91 -5.71 5.23 1.98
N ILE A 92 -5.79 4.42 0.91
CA ILE A 92 -6.12 2.99 1.02
C ILE A 92 -4.81 2.20 0.98
N ALA A 93 -4.48 1.51 2.08
CA ALA A 93 -3.32 0.65 2.21
C ALA A 93 -3.74 -0.82 2.08
N ILE A 94 -3.22 -1.53 1.07
CA ILE A 94 -3.63 -2.90 0.72
C ILE A 94 -2.47 -3.84 0.96
N ASP A 95 -2.68 -4.89 1.76
CA ASP A 95 -1.72 -5.98 1.97
C ASP A 95 -2.43 -7.33 2.03
N THR A 96 -1.83 -8.36 1.45
CA THR A 96 -2.34 -9.73 1.55
C THR A 96 -2.14 -10.33 2.94
N ASN A 97 -1.22 -9.77 3.74
CA ASN A 97 -0.98 -10.20 5.10
C ASN A 97 -1.84 -9.40 6.10
N PRO A 98 -2.87 -10.03 6.72
CA PRO A 98 -3.74 -9.36 7.66
C PRO A 98 -3.03 -8.88 8.93
N ASP A 99 -1.86 -9.44 9.29
CA ASP A 99 -1.11 -9.00 10.46
C ASP A 99 -0.51 -7.60 10.27
N PHE A 100 -0.08 -7.25 9.04
CA PHE A 100 0.35 -5.89 8.70
C PHE A 100 -0.82 -4.90 8.74
N ILE A 101 -1.97 -5.30 8.22
CA ILE A 101 -3.19 -4.46 8.25
C ILE A 101 -3.66 -4.21 9.69
N ASP A 102 -3.69 -5.26 10.52
CA ASP A 102 -3.99 -5.16 11.94
C ASP A 102 -2.99 -4.25 12.69
N TYR A 103 -1.69 -4.34 12.32
CA TYR A 103 -0.65 -3.48 12.88
C TYR A 103 -0.85 -2.01 12.50
N LEU A 104 -0.99 -1.71 11.21
CA LEU A 104 -1.18 -0.34 10.72
C LEU A 104 -2.41 0.33 11.35
N SER A 105 -3.54 -0.38 11.40
CA SER A 105 -4.79 0.13 11.96
C SER A 105 -4.70 0.44 13.46
N LYS A 106 -3.75 -0.18 14.20
CA LYS A 106 -3.54 0.06 15.63
C LYS A 106 -2.50 1.13 15.89
N ASP A 107 -1.53 1.25 14.99
CA ASP A 107 -0.33 2.06 15.20
C ASP A 107 -0.44 3.45 14.54
N ILE A 108 -1.37 3.62 13.59
CA ILE A 108 -1.65 4.89 12.92
C ILE A 108 -3.09 5.30 13.21
N ASP A 109 -3.23 6.32 14.08
CA ASP A 109 -4.51 6.94 14.40
C ASP A 109 -4.74 8.14 13.47
N ASP A 110 -5.18 7.85 12.24
CA ASP A 110 -5.50 8.86 11.22
C ASP A 110 -6.75 8.40 10.46
N GLU A 111 -7.83 9.16 10.54
CA GLU A 111 -9.12 8.85 9.90
C GLU A 111 -9.08 8.83 8.37
N ARG A 112 -8.01 9.34 7.77
CA ARG A 112 -7.78 9.29 6.32
C ARG A 112 -7.22 7.95 5.87
N LEU A 113 -6.69 7.12 6.79
CA LEU A 113 -6.16 5.78 6.50
C LEU A 113 -7.27 4.73 6.49
N ILE A 114 -7.35 3.97 5.41
CA ILE A 114 -8.20 2.79 5.24
C ILE A 114 -7.26 1.61 4.97
N ALA A 115 -7.08 0.73 5.96
CA ALA A 115 -6.21 -0.44 5.83
C ALA A 115 -7.05 -1.67 5.45
N VAL A 116 -6.71 -2.31 4.33
CA VAL A 116 -7.51 -3.40 3.71
C VAL A 116 -6.66 -4.65 3.53
N ALA A 117 -7.12 -5.76 4.10
CA ALA A 117 -6.55 -7.09 3.80
C ALA A 117 -7.08 -7.57 2.43
N GLY A 118 -6.20 -7.58 1.41
CA GLY A 118 -6.62 -7.90 0.04
C GLY A 118 -5.45 -7.98 -0.92
N SER A 119 -5.77 -8.29 -2.18
CA SER A 119 -4.79 -8.36 -3.27
C SER A 119 -4.73 -7.03 -4.03
N ALA A 120 -3.53 -6.58 -4.42
CA ALA A 120 -3.34 -5.47 -5.34
C ALA A 120 -4.03 -5.69 -6.71
N ALA A 121 -4.19 -6.95 -7.13
CA ALA A 121 -4.93 -7.29 -8.35
C ALA A 121 -6.45 -6.97 -8.26
N ASP A 122 -6.99 -6.83 -7.03
CA ASP A 122 -8.39 -6.46 -6.80
C ASP A 122 -8.59 -4.96 -6.51
N VAL A 123 -7.58 -4.13 -6.77
CA VAL A 123 -7.57 -2.70 -6.42
C VAL A 123 -8.83 -1.97 -6.87
N GLN A 124 -9.31 -2.20 -8.10
CA GLN A 124 -10.50 -1.54 -8.63
C GLN A 124 -11.74 -1.83 -7.75
N LYS A 125 -11.98 -3.09 -7.41
CA LYS A 125 -13.09 -3.48 -6.52
C LYS A 125 -12.94 -2.87 -5.12
N ILE A 126 -11.69 -2.80 -4.62
CA ILE A 126 -11.41 -2.25 -3.30
C ILE A 126 -11.72 -0.75 -3.26
N ILE A 127 -11.25 0.04 -4.24
CA ILE A 127 -11.53 1.49 -4.26
C ILE A 127 -13.01 1.78 -4.47
N GLU A 128 -13.71 1.01 -5.32
CA GLU A 128 -15.16 1.14 -5.53
C GLU A 128 -15.96 0.84 -4.26
N ALA A 129 -15.58 -0.18 -3.48
CA ALA A 129 -16.22 -0.51 -2.21
C ALA A 129 -16.08 0.62 -1.17
N HIS A 130 -15.13 1.54 -1.35
CA HIS A 130 -14.93 2.72 -0.51
C HIS A 130 -15.42 4.02 -1.15
N GLY A 131 -16.19 3.92 -2.25
CA GLY A 131 -16.85 5.06 -2.89
C GLY A 131 -15.99 5.84 -3.88
N PHE A 132 -14.86 5.30 -4.31
CA PHE A 132 -13.97 5.95 -5.29
C PHE A 132 -14.05 5.27 -6.67
N GLY A 133 -14.11 6.07 -7.73
CA GLY A 133 -14.06 5.56 -9.10
C GLY A 133 -12.64 5.26 -9.57
N HIS A 134 -11.68 6.09 -9.15
CA HIS A 134 -10.26 6.00 -9.53
C HIS A 134 -9.35 6.43 -8.38
N ALA A 135 -8.10 5.96 -8.42
CA ALA A 135 -7.01 6.51 -7.62
C ALA A 135 -6.27 7.61 -8.40
N ASP A 136 -5.77 8.62 -7.69
CA ASP A 136 -4.89 9.64 -8.27
C ASP A 136 -3.48 9.10 -8.43
N TYR A 137 -2.99 8.44 -7.40
CA TYR A 137 -1.68 7.80 -7.36
C TYR A 137 -1.75 6.45 -6.67
N ILE A 138 -0.96 5.50 -7.15
CA ILE A 138 -0.75 4.21 -6.49
C ILE A 138 0.74 4.04 -6.26
N LEU A 139 1.14 3.71 -5.04
CA LEU A 139 2.52 3.39 -4.67
C LEU A 139 2.64 1.89 -4.42
N SER A 140 3.70 1.26 -4.89
CA SER A 140 3.98 -0.15 -4.63
C SER A 140 5.36 -0.40 -4.03
N GLY A 141 5.36 -1.08 -2.89
CA GLY A 141 6.51 -1.74 -2.28
C GLY A 141 6.57 -3.25 -2.56
N LEU A 142 5.74 -3.77 -3.45
CA LEU A 142 5.67 -5.21 -3.73
C LEU A 142 6.94 -5.71 -4.44
N PRO A 143 7.48 -6.87 -4.07
CA PRO A 143 8.68 -7.43 -4.69
C PRO A 143 8.34 -8.14 -6.01
N PHE A 144 8.09 -7.38 -7.08
CA PHE A 144 7.66 -7.90 -8.40
C PHE A 144 8.56 -9.03 -8.93
N SER A 145 9.87 -9.00 -8.61
CA SER A 145 10.80 -10.05 -9.06
C SER A 145 10.58 -11.42 -8.44
N THR A 146 9.80 -11.50 -7.35
CA THR A 146 9.53 -12.75 -6.61
C THR A 146 8.04 -13.15 -6.63
N LEU A 147 7.20 -12.39 -7.31
CA LEU A 147 5.80 -12.73 -7.48
C LEU A 147 5.65 -14.00 -8.34
N PRO A 148 4.63 -14.83 -8.08
CA PRO A 148 4.31 -15.95 -8.95
C PRO A 148 4.05 -15.51 -10.40
N PRO A 149 4.29 -16.39 -11.40
CA PRO A 149 4.02 -16.09 -12.81
C PRO A 149 2.59 -15.58 -13.03
N GLY A 150 2.43 -14.51 -13.83
CA GLY A 150 1.16 -13.89 -14.16
C GLY A 150 0.59 -12.94 -13.10
N VAL A 151 1.05 -12.99 -11.85
CA VAL A 151 0.56 -12.08 -10.81
C VAL A 151 1.02 -10.65 -11.06
N GLY A 152 2.27 -10.46 -11.50
CA GLY A 152 2.81 -9.14 -11.83
C GLY A 152 2.02 -8.45 -12.94
N ASP A 153 1.70 -9.18 -14.00
CA ASP A 153 0.90 -8.68 -15.14
C ASP A 153 -0.52 -8.31 -14.70
N SER A 154 -1.17 -9.19 -13.92
CA SER A 154 -2.51 -8.92 -13.39
C SER A 154 -2.54 -7.66 -12.51
N ILE A 155 -1.50 -7.43 -11.69
CA ILE A 155 -1.38 -6.21 -10.89
C ILE A 155 -1.15 -4.99 -11.79
N GLY A 156 -0.27 -5.10 -12.81
CA GLY A 156 0.00 -4.03 -13.76
C GLY A 156 -1.26 -3.56 -14.48
N GLU A 157 -2.02 -4.50 -15.02
CA GLU A 157 -3.29 -4.24 -15.71
C GLU A 157 -4.34 -3.63 -14.78
N ALA A 158 -4.57 -4.23 -13.60
CA ALA A 158 -5.54 -3.73 -12.63
C ALA A 158 -5.18 -2.32 -12.15
N THR A 159 -3.89 -2.06 -11.93
CA THR A 159 -3.37 -0.75 -11.51
C THR A 159 -3.62 0.32 -12.57
N ALA A 160 -3.32 0.01 -13.84
CA ALA A 160 -3.54 0.96 -14.94
C ALA A 160 -5.03 1.32 -15.12
N LYS A 161 -5.93 0.35 -14.91
CA LYS A 161 -7.38 0.61 -14.93
C LYS A 161 -7.86 1.45 -13.75
N ALA A 162 -7.25 1.26 -12.59
CA ALA A 162 -7.64 1.95 -11.35
C ALA A 162 -7.13 3.38 -11.26
N ILE A 163 -6.05 3.74 -11.96
CA ILE A 163 -5.48 5.10 -11.95
C ILE A 163 -6.20 5.99 -12.97
N ARG A 164 -6.58 7.22 -12.55
CA ARG A 164 -7.14 8.22 -13.47
C ARG A 164 -6.12 8.68 -14.50
N LEU A 165 -6.58 9.27 -15.61
CA LEU A 165 -5.71 9.98 -16.54
C LEU A 165 -4.98 11.15 -15.83
N GLY A 166 -3.70 11.30 -16.12
CA GLY A 166 -2.81 12.25 -15.44
C GLY A 166 -2.32 11.81 -14.07
N GLY A 167 -2.76 10.64 -13.59
CA GLY A 167 -2.24 9.98 -12.39
C GLY A 167 -1.03 9.11 -12.68
N ALA A 168 -0.42 8.52 -11.65
CA ALA A 168 0.78 7.70 -11.81
C ALA A 168 0.84 6.51 -10.86
N PHE A 169 1.47 5.44 -11.36
CA PHE A 169 1.94 4.30 -10.56
C PHE A 169 3.40 4.52 -10.15
N LEU A 170 3.64 4.59 -8.87
CA LEU A 170 4.93 4.82 -8.26
C LEU A 170 5.48 3.49 -7.74
N VAL A 171 6.67 3.09 -8.20
CA VAL A 171 7.24 1.80 -7.81
C VAL A 171 8.70 1.98 -7.41
N TYR A 172 9.08 1.50 -6.22
CA TYR A 172 10.46 1.39 -5.82
C TYR A 172 10.88 -0.08 -5.74
N GLN A 173 12.02 -0.41 -6.32
CA GLN A 173 12.50 -1.78 -6.46
C GLN A 173 14.02 -1.85 -6.37
N PHE A 174 14.52 -3.03 -5.94
CA PHE A 174 15.95 -3.35 -6.05
C PHE A 174 16.29 -4.03 -7.39
N SER A 175 15.27 -4.44 -8.17
CA SER A 175 15.41 -5.08 -9.47
C SER A 175 14.74 -4.25 -10.57
N PRO A 176 15.34 -4.09 -11.77
CA PRO A 176 14.72 -3.38 -12.88
C PRO A 176 13.55 -4.13 -13.55
N LYS A 177 13.33 -5.41 -13.22
CA LYS A 177 12.33 -6.27 -13.87
C LYS A 177 10.89 -5.77 -13.78
N VAL A 178 10.57 -4.90 -12.83
CA VAL A 178 9.21 -4.34 -12.71
C VAL A 178 8.75 -3.63 -13.99
N ARG A 179 9.70 -3.08 -14.76
CA ARG A 179 9.38 -2.40 -16.02
C ARG A 179 8.63 -3.31 -16.98
N ASP A 180 8.97 -4.60 -17.02
CA ASP A 180 8.35 -5.57 -17.94
C ASP A 180 6.86 -5.77 -17.62
N PHE A 181 6.45 -5.62 -16.35
CA PHE A 181 5.06 -5.77 -15.90
C PHE A 181 4.23 -4.49 -16.02
N ILE A 182 4.86 -3.31 -16.13
CA ILE A 182 4.14 -2.03 -16.21
C ILE A 182 4.16 -1.42 -17.61
N ALA A 183 5.20 -1.69 -18.41
CA ALA A 183 5.37 -1.10 -19.73
C ALA A 183 4.19 -1.34 -20.69
N PRO A 184 3.48 -2.49 -20.68
CA PRO A 184 2.34 -2.70 -21.57
C PRO A 184 1.11 -1.82 -21.26
N TYR A 185 1.05 -1.20 -20.07
CA TYR A 185 -0.17 -0.59 -19.55
C TYR A 185 -0.04 0.93 -19.27
N PHE A 186 1.15 1.50 -19.42
CA PHE A 186 1.40 2.91 -19.12
C PHE A 186 2.11 3.60 -20.28
N GLU A 187 1.64 4.78 -20.64
CA GLU A 187 2.07 5.51 -21.83
C GLU A 187 3.45 6.16 -21.65
N ARG A 188 3.78 6.59 -20.43
CA ARG A 188 5.08 7.19 -20.09
C ARG A 188 5.65 6.58 -18.82
N ILE A 189 6.90 6.13 -18.86
CA ILE A 189 7.61 5.56 -17.71
C ILE A 189 8.92 6.31 -17.53
N GLU A 190 9.03 7.03 -16.41
CA GLU A 190 10.25 7.66 -15.96
C GLU A 190 11.00 6.72 -15.00
N ARG A 191 12.32 6.78 -15.03
CA ARG A 191 13.20 6.00 -14.17
C ARG A 191 14.11 6.90 -13.36
N GLY A 192 14.19 6.65 -12.07
CA GLY A 192 15.15 7.24 -11.16
C GLY A 192 16.00 6.18 -10.45
N PHE A 193 17.03 6.64 -9.76
CA PHE A 193 17.88 5.79 -8.94
C PHE A 193 18.25 6.51 -7.65
N GLU A 194 18.24 5.76 -6.52
CA GLU A 194 18.62 6.31 -5.22
C GLU A 194 19.77 5.52 -4.62
N TRP A 195 20.96 6.15 -4.61
CA TRP A 195 22.22 5.55 -4.15
C TRP A 195 22.36 5.56 -2.62
N ILE A 196 21.76 6.53 -1.94
CA ILE A 196 21.89 6.70 -0.48
C ILE A 196 21.06 5.65 0.27
N ASN A 197 20.09 5.04 -0.43
CA ASN A 197 19.35 3.91 0.15
C ASN A 197 20.25 2.66 0.19
N VAL A 198 20.13 1.86 1.25
CA VAL A 198 20.92 0.61 1.39
C VAL A 198 19.95 -0.58 1.49
N PRO A 199 19.93 -1.47 0.48
CA PRO A 199 20.63 -1.38 -0.81
C PRO A 199 20.07 -0.25 -1.69
N PRO A 200 20.84 0.21 -2.71
CA PRO A 200 20.39 1.20 -3.67
C PRO A 200 19.10 0.77 -4.37
N ALA A 201 18.18 1.72 -4.57
CA ALA A 201 16.87 1.43 -5.14
C ALA A 201 16.66 2.08 -6.51
N THR A 202 16.00 1.36 -7.40
CA THR A 202 15.48 1.90 -8.67
C THR A 202 14.04 2.37 -8.44
N LEU A 203 13.73 3.55 -8.93
CA LEU A 203 12.43 4.20 -8.85
C LEU A 203 11.81 4.23 -10.25
N PHE A 204 10.50 4.02 -10.31
CA PHE A 204 9.72 4.15 -11.53
C PHE A 204 8.49 5.00 -11.24
N TRP A 205 8.18 5.92 -12.16
CA TRP A 205 6.95 6.68 -12.22
C TRP A 205 6.29 6.37 -13.55
N ALA A 206 5.25 5.54 -13.53
CA ALA A 206 4.51 5.13 -14.71
C ALA A 206 3.21 5.94 -14.78
N TRP A 207 3.09 6.81 -15.78
CA TRP A 207 2.03 7.78 -15.93
C TRP A 207 0.92 7.27 -16.83
N ARG A 208 -0.31 7.53 -16.44
CA ARG A 208 -1.49 7.38 -17.30
C ARG A 208 -1.71 8.70 -18.04
N GLU A 209 -1.39 8.72 -19.30
CA GLU A 209 -1.58 9.88 -20.16
C GLU A 209 -2.80 9.66 -21.08
N PRO A 210 -3.49 10.75 -21.50
CA PRO A 210 -4.45 10.62 -22.58
C PRO A 210 -3.73 10.07 -23.82
N GLU A 211 -4.38 9.19 -24.59
CA GLU A 211 -3.86 8.82 -25.90
C GLU A 211 -3.51 10.10 -26.66
N ALA A 212 -2.27 10.19 -27.12
CA ALA A 212 -1.88 11.30 -27.98
C ALA A 212 -2.83 11.30 -29.18
N GLN A 213 -3.68 12.34 -29.31
CA GLN A 213 -4.48 12.48 -30.51
C GLN A 213 -3.49 12.45 -31.68
N ALA A 214 -3.59 11.42 -32.51
CA ALA A 214 -2.84 11.36 -33.76
C ALA A 214 -3.11 12.69 -34.46
N ALA A 215 -2.07 13.52 -34.58
CA ALA A 215 -2.15 14.77 -35.36
C ALA A 215 -2.44 14.33 -36.80
N GLU A 216 -3.68 14.57 -37.27
CA GLU A 216 -4.06 14.47 -38.68
C GLU A 216 -3.30 15.52 -39.51
#